data_b14c84e37142fa46c0f92632b7d22cda
#
_entry.id   b14c84e37142fa46c0f92632b7d22cda
#
_cell.length_a   1.000
_cell.length_b   1.000
_cell.length_c   1.000
_cell.angle_alpha   90.00
_cell.angle_beta   90.00
_cell.angle_gamma   90.00
#
_symmetry.space_group_name_H-M   'P 1'
#
loop_
_entity.id
_entity.type
_entity.pdbx_description
1 polymer ?
#
loop_
_entity_poly.entity_id
_entity_poly.type
_entity_poly.pdbx_seq_one_letter_code
_entity_poly.pdbx_strand_id
1 'polypeptide(L)'
;MFFGINSDIKYLANWINSFVSRKNRWESPKYLIGESYGGTRVMGLSYELQNKHWMYLNGVIMVSPADYKLYNTGNAVYSALNLPYYTATAWYHNALDEDLQKKKLEDILPEAENFTINYLMPALAKGGFINENDKISIAEKYSFFSGLDKKFILNNNLDVPSNYFWKELLKKRGGYTIGRLDSRYRGFDKKVAGSTPENNIELNSWNHSFTPAINYYLRNELNFKTDLKYYVFGPVNPWDRQNDNTRDNLRKAMAQNPFLKVLIQSGYYDGATNYFQAKYTMWQIDPSGRMKDRFYFNAYESGHMMYLRAEDLAKSNDDIRKFISHSLTKGKPAKY
;
A
#
# COMPACT_ATOMS: atom_id res chain seq x y z
N MET A 1 20.90 6.08 17.06
CA MET A 1 20.01 4.90 17.00
C MET A 1 19.03 5.14 15.89
N PHE A 2 18.83 4.20 14.96
CA PHE A 2 18.02 4.40 13.74
C PHE A 2 16.57 3.89 13.84
N PHE A 3 16.15 3.47 15.04
CA PHE A 3 14.84 2.88 15.25
C PHE A 3 13.77 3.93 15.51
N GLY A 4 13.44 4.67 14.46
CA GLY A 4 12.39 5.69 14.47
C GLY A 4 12.29 6.41 13.14
N ILE A 5 11.07 6.84 12.78
CA ILE A 5 10.80 7.45 11.47
C ILE A 5 11.63 8.72 11.27
N ASN A 6 11.63 9.63 12.23
CA ASN A 6 12.37 10.88 12.11
C ASN A 6 13.89 10.69 12.09
N SER A 7 14.40 9.74 12.88
CA SER A 7 15.85 9.41 12.92
C SER A 7 16.32 8.80 11.60
N ASP A 8 15.51 7.90 11.02
CA ASP A 8 15.75 7.28 9.73
C ASP A 8 15.78 8.33 8.60
N ILE A 9 14.76 9.18 8.53
CA ILE A 9 14.65 10.27 7.54
C ILE A 9 15.85 11.22 7.62
N LYS A 10 16.18 11.70 8.81
CA LYS A 10 17.31 12.63 9.03
C LYS A 10 18.65 12.00 8.62
N TYR A 11 18.88 10.77 9.00
CA TYR A 11 20.11 10.07 8.63
C TYR A 11 20.25 9.91 7.11
N LEU A 12 19.20 9.44 6.44
CA LEU A 12 19.21 9.25 4.99
C LEU A 12 19.29 10.58 4.24
N ALA A 13 18.65 11.64 4.71
CA ALA A 13 18.76 12.95 4.08
C ALA A 13 20.21 13.47 4.10
N ASN A 14 20.91 13.34 5.23
CA ASN A 14 22.32 13.68 5.34
C ASN A 14 23.20 12.84 4.39
N TRP A 15 22.93 11.54 4.33
CA TRP A 15 23.65 10.63 3.43
C TRP A 15 23.44 11.00 1.96
N ILE A 16 22.17 11.23 1.54
CA ILE A 16 21.82 11.62 0.17
C ILE A 16 22.52 12.93 -0.20
N ASN A 17 22.49 13.94 0.68
CA ASN A 17 23.16 15.20 0.45
C ASN A 17 24.67 15.02 0.22
N SER A 18 25.33 14.23 1.07
CA SER A 18 26.74 13.90 0.93
C SER A 18 27.06 13.13 -0.36
N PHE A 19 26.19 12.17 -0.72
CA PHE A 19 26.32 11.41 -1.96
C PHE A 19 26.20 12.27 -3.21
N VAL A 20 25.17 13.12 -3.27
CA VAL A 20 24.92 14.02 -4.40
C VAL A 20 26.09 15.00 -4.59
N SER A 21 26.60 15.55 -3.49
CA SER A 21 27.76 16.46 -3.53
C SER A 21 29.04 15.75 -3.98
N ARG A 22 29.38 14.60 -3.38
CA ARG A 22 30.57 13.83 -3.74
C ARG A 22 30.56 13.31 -5.18
N LYS A 23 29.37 13.02 -5.72
CA LYS A 23 29.20 12.54 -7.09
C LYS A 23 28.96 13.66 -8.10
N ASN A 24 29.01 14.92 -7.67
CA ASN A 24 28.73 16.12 -8.48
C ASN A 24 27.42 15.97 -9.29
N ARG A 25 26.30 15.65 -8.58
CA ARG A 25 25.01 15.36 -9.21
C ARG A 25 23.92 16.40 -8.84
N TRP A 26 24.29 17.60 -8.44
CA TRP A 26 23.35 18.65 -8.08
C TRP A 26 22.43 19.07 -9.23
N GLU A 27 22.92 19.11 -10.46
CA GLU A 27 22.13 19.44 -11.65
C GLU A 27 21.22 18.30 -12.15
N SER A 28 21.45 17.07 -11.67
CA SER A 28 20.66 15.92 -12.11
C SER A 28 19.24 15.98 -11.59
N PRO A 29 18.23 15.58 -12.37
CA PRO A 29 16.88 15.32 -11.87
C PRO A 29 16.91 14.31 -10.73
N LYS A 30 16.11 14.55 -9.70
CA LYS A 30 16.12 13.77 -8.46
C LYS A 30 14.77 13.11 -8.21
N TYR A 31 14.82 11.82 -7.99
CA TYR A 31 13.66 10.99 -7.68
C TYR A 31 13.94 10.13 -6.46
N LEU A 32 12.92 9.95 -5.62
CA LEU A 32 12.93 8.96 -4.55
C LEU A 32 11.94 7.85 -4.92
N ILE A 33 12.35 6.62 -4.70
CA ILE A 33 11.47 5.45 -4.79
C ILE A 33 11.49 4.71 -3.46
N GLY A 34 10.32 4.37 -2.93
CA GLY A 34 10.19 3.65 -1.66
C GLY A 34 9.03 2.67 -1.68
N GLU A 35 9.29 1.44 -1.22
CA GLU A 35 8.31 0.39 -1.12
C GLU A 35 7.88 0.19 0.33
N SER A 36 6.59 -0.10 0.55
CA SER A 36 6.03 -0.41 1.87
C SER A 36 6.30 0.72 2.89
N TYR A 37 7.03 0.45 3.97
CA TYR A 37 7.55 1.49 4.89
C TYR A 37 8.36 2.56 4.14
N GLY A 38 9.00 2.20 3.04
CA GLY A 38 9.69 3.13 2.15
C GLY A 38 8.77 4.25 1.61
N GLY A 39 7.46 4.03 1.49
CA GLY A 39 6.47 5.07 1.18
C GLY A 39 6.42 6.14 2.28
N THR A 40 6.29 5.75 3.54
CA THR A 40 6.40 6.64 4.71
C THR A 40 7.74 7.41 4.71
N ARG A 41 8.83 6.70 4.44
CA ARG A 41 10.19 7.27 4.38
C ARG A 41 10.33 8.33 3.30
N VAL A 42 9.91 8.07 2.05
CA VAL A 42 10.07 9.03 0.96
C VAL A 42 9.15 10.24 1.09
N MET A 43 7.98 10.09 1.71
CA MET A 43 7.15 11.23 2.10
C MET A 43 7.88 12.17 3.05
N GLY A 44 8.51 11.64 4.09
CA GLY A 44 9.31 12.45 5.03
C GLY A 44 10.56 13.02 4.40
N LEU A 45 11.30 12.21 3.64
CA LEU A 45 12.52 12.64 2.94
C LEU A 45 12.27 13.77 1.95
N SER A 46 11.12 13.82 1.30
CA SER A 46 10.80 14.86 0.33
C SER A 46 10.87 16.26 0.94
N TYR A 47 10.41 16.41 2.17
CA TYR A 47 10.45 17.70 2.89
C TYR A 47 11.79 17.94 3.59
N GLU A 48 12.38 16.91 4.20
CA GLU A 48 13.68 17.04 4.90
C GLU A 48 14.79 17.46 3.93
N LEU A 49 14.87 16.85 2.75
CA LEU A 49 15.82 17.21 1.71
C LEU A 49 15.63 18.67 1.24
N GLN A 50 14.39 19.05 0.98
CA GLN A 50 14.07 20.38 0.51
C GLN A 50 14.31 21.46 1.57
N ASN A 51 13.87 21.22 2.81
CA ASN A 51 13.89 22.20 3.89
C ASN A 51 15.28 22.34 4.56
N LYS A 52 16.05 21.24 4.67
CA LYS A 52 17.35 21.24 5.35
C LYS A 52 18.54 21.28 4.41
N HIS A 53 18.39 20.75 3.20
CA HIS A 53 19.50 20.60 2.25
C HIS A 53 19.28 21.36 0.94
N TRP A 54 18.17 22.10 0.81
CA TRP A 54 17.81 22.86 -0.39
C TRP A 54 17.79 22.00 -1.65
N MET A 55 17.56 20.69 -1.47
CA MET A 55 17.52 19.70 -2.53
C MET A 55 16.08 19.44 -2.93
N TYR A 56 15.68 19.99 -4.07
CA TYR A 56 14.35 19.85 -4.63
C TYR A 56 14.24 18.62 -5.50
N LEU A 57 13.16 17.86 -5.32
CA LEU A 57 12.89 16.63 -6.07
C LEU A 57 12.01 16.92 -7.29
N ASN A 58 12.19 16.15 -8.35
CA ASN A 58 11.30 16.10 -9.51
C ASN A 58 10.12 15.15 -9.28
N GLY A 59 10.34 14.07 -8.56
CA GLY A 59 9.29 13.13 -8.27
C GLY A 59 9.55 12.22 -7.07
N VAL A 60 8.45 11.73 -6.52
CA VAL A 60 8.41 10.67 -5.50
C VAL A 60 7.61 9.50 -6.06
N ILE A 61 8.15 8.31 -5.98
CA ILE A 61 7.53 7.07 -6.42
C ILE A 61 7.30 6.19 -5.20
N MET A 62 6.07 5.81 -4.95
CA MET A 62 5.68 4.97 -3.83
C MET A 62 5.12 3.65 -4.33
N VAL A 63 5.75 2.55 -3.95
CA VAL A 63 5.37 1.20 -4.30
C VAL A 63 4.71 0.56 -3.08
N SER A 64 3.44 0.14 -3.22
CA SER A 64 2.69 -0.47 -2.12
C SER A 64 2.86 0.26 -0.78
N PRO A 65 2.61 1.60 -0.71
CA PRO A 65 3.06 2.42 0.40
C PRO A 65 2.28 2.13 1.68
N ALA A 66 3.01 1.98 2.79
CA ALA A 66 2.42 1.98 4.13
C ALA A 66 2.20 3.41 4.61
N ASP A 67 1.05 3.66 5.23
CA ASP A 67 0.72 4.91 5.87
C ASP A 67 0.30 4.67 7.33
N TYR A 68 1.23 4.88 8.24
CA TYR A 68 0.99 4.64 9.65
C TYR A 68 -0.06 5.55 10.27
N LYS A 69 -0.30 6.74 9.70
CA LYS A 69 -1.34 7.63 10.19
C LYS A 69 -2.74 7.11 9.85
N LEU A 70 -2.90 6.42 8.73
CA LEU A 70 -4.16 5.80 8.34
C LEU A 70 -4.60 4.73 9.35
N TYR A 71 -3.67 3.93 9.86
CA TYR A 71 -3.95 2.88 10.84
C TYR A 71 -4.51 3.42 12.16
N ASN A 72 -4.34 4.71 12.43
CA ASN A 72 -4.80 5.38 13.64
C ASN A 72 -6.07 6.23 13.43
N THR A 73 -6.70 6.20 12.24
CA THR A 73 -7.89 7.02 11.96
C THR A 73 -9.20 6.47 12.53
N GLY A 74 -9.16 5.30 13.17
CA GLY A 74 -10.33 4.62 13.71
C GLY A 74 -10.93 3.59 12.74
N ASN A 75 -11.70 2.66 13.28
CA ASN A 75 -12.14 1.46 12.58
C ASN A 75 -13.03 1.76 11.38
N ALA A 76 -13.95 2.73 11.48
CA ALA A 76 -14.91 3.02 10.41
C ALA A 76 -14.24 3.34 9.07
N VAL A 77 -13.21 4.20 9.08
CA VAL A 77 -12.48 4.58 7.87
C VAL A 77 -11.60 3.42 7.41
N TYR A 78 -10.76 2.89 8.30
CA TYR A 78 -9.79 1.87 7.95
C TYR A 78 -10.46 0.60 7.43
N SER A 79 -11.51 0.13 8.09
CA SER A 79 -12.24 -1.09 7.69
C SER A 79 -12.98 -0.91 6.37
N ALA A 80 -13.64 0.23 6.16
CA ALA A 80 -14.33 0.49 4.90
C ALA A 80 -13.38 0.42 3.70
N LEU A 81 -12.19 1.01 3.81
CA LEU A 81 -11.20 1.07 2.73
C LEU A 81 -10.64 -0.30 2.31
N ASN A 82 -10.96 -1.37 3.02
CA ASN A 82 -10.57 -2.72 2.63
C ASN A 82 -11.49 -3.33 1.55
N LEU A 83 -12.73 -2.85 1.41
CA LEU A 83 -13.71 -3.49 0.52
C LEU A 83 -13.25 -3.57 -0.95
N PRO A 84 -12.67 -2.55 -1.58
CA PRO A 84 -12.19 -2.69 -2.97
C PRO A 84 -11.10 -3.74 -3.13
N TYR A 85 -10.23 -3.90 -2.14
CA TYR A 85 -9.26 -5.00 -2.10
C TYR A 85 -9.96 -6.37 -1.94
N TYR A 86 -10.99 -6.47 -1.08
CA TYR A 86 -11.78 -7.70 -0.95
C TYR A 86 -12.48 -8.05 -2.26
N THR A 87 -13.00 -7.06 -2.96
CA THR A 87 -13.61 -7.23 -4.28
C THR A 87 -12.63 -7.81 -5.29
N ALA A 88 -11.44 -7.22 -5.39
CA ALA A 88 -10.39 -7.71 -6.29
C ALA A 88 -10.00 -9.16 -5.96
N THR A 89 -9.80 -9.45 -4.68
CA THR A 89 -9.41 -10.79 -4.22
C THR A 89 -10.51 -11.82 -4.46
N ALA A 90 -11.77 -11.47 -4.16
CA ALA A 90 -12.92 -12.35 -4.40
C ALA A 90 -13.12 -12.62 -5.90
N TRP A 91 -12.92 -11.61 -6.74
CA TRP A 91 -12.93 -11.76 -8.20
C TRP A 91 -11.86 -12.75 -8.68
N TYR A 92 -10.62 -12.62 -8.22
CA TYR A 92 -9.53 -13.54 -8.57
C TYR A 92 -9.83 -15.00 -8.21
N HIS A 93 -10.47 -15.23 -7.07
CA HIS A 93 -10.80 -16.56 -6.58
C HIS A 93 -12.16 -17.09 -7.09
N ASN A 94 -12.80 -16.43 -8.04
CA ASN A 94 -14.14 -16.78 -8.54
C ASN A 94 -15.16 -16.89 -7.41
N ALA A 95 -15.12 -15.94 -6.46
CA ALA A 95 -15.97 -15.96 -5.27
C ALA A 95 -17.07 -14.88 -5.28
N LEU A 96 -17.13 -14.05 -6.32
CA LEU A 96 -18.22 -13.08 -6.52
C LEU A 96 -19.45 -13.74 -7.15
N ASP A 97 -20.58 -13.03 -7.12
CA ASP A 97 -21.76 -13.39 -7.90
C ASP A 97 -21.47 -13.40 -9.39
N GLU A 98 -22.20 -14.23 -10.15
CA GLU A 98 -21.98 -14.42 -11.60
C GLU A 98 -21.99 -13.11 -12.40
N ASP A 99 -22.86 -12.16 -12.02
CA ASP A 99 -23.01 -10.89 -12.71
C ASP A 99 -21.75 -10.00 -12.58
N LEU A 100 -21.06 -10.05 -11.42
CA LEU A 100 -19.78 -9.38 -11.25
C LEU A 100 -18.63 -10.21 -11.82
N GLN A 101 -18.67 -11.53 -11.63
CA GLN A 101 -17.58 -12.41 -12.07
C GLN A 101 -17.31 -12.36 -13.58
N LYS A 102 -18.34 -12.09 -14.39
CA LYS A 102 -18.25 -11.96 -15.86
C LYS A 102 -17.66 -10.62 -16.32
N LYS A 103 -17.64 -9.61 -15.44
CA LYS A 103 -17.08 -8.28 -15.76
C LYS A 103 -15.55 -8.29 -15.60
N LYS A 104 -14.87 -7.36 -16.24
CA LYS A 104 -13.45 -7.09 -15.98
C LYS A 104 -13.29 -6.45 -14.61
N LEU A 105 -12.17 -6.73 -13.94
CA LEU A 105 -11.87 -6.18 -12.62
C LEU A 105 -11.88 -4.63 -12.64
N GLU A 106 -11.31 -4.03 -13.67
CA GLU A 106 -11.24 -2.58 -13.86
C GLU A 106 -12.61 -1.89 -13.98
N ASP A 107 -13.65 -2.63 -14.39
CA ASP A 107 -15.03 -2.12 -14.44
C ASP A 107 -15.75 -2.24 -13.09
N ILE A 108 -15.38 -3.24 -12.27
CA ILE A 108 -16.00 -3.52 -10.98
C ILE A 108 -15.46 -2.60 -9.88
N LEU A 109 -14.15 -2.36 -9.88
CA LEU A 109 -13.49 -1.64 -8.79
C LEU A 109 -14.03 -0.22 -8.58
N PRO A 110 -14.32 0.59 -9.61
CA PRO A 110 -14.94 1.90 -9.41
C PRO A 110 -16.31 1.83 -8.72
N GLU A 111 -17.11 0.78 -8.97
CA GLU A 111 -18.40 0.58 -8.30
C GLU A 111 -18.19 0.26 -6.80
N ALA A 112 -17.22 -0.61 -6.48
CA ALA A 112 -16.86 -0.96 -5.11
C ALA A 112 -16.25 0.23 -4.35
N GLU A 113 -15.38 1.03 -5.00
CA GLU A 113 -14.84 2.27 -4.43
C GLU A 113 -15.94 3.28 -4.10
N ASN A 114 -16.88 3.49 -5.04
CA ASN A 114 -18.00 4.37 -4.82
C ASN A 114 -18.89 3.91 -3.67
N PHE A 115 -19.22 2.62 -3.63
CA PHE A 115 -19.99 2.05 -2.51
C PHE A 115 -19.25 2.19 -1.17
N THR A 116 -17.95 1.99 -1.17
CA THR A 116 -17.11 2.16 0.03
C THR A 116 -17.23 3.57 0.62
N ILE A 117 -17.04 4.60 -0.20
CA ILE A 117 -17.01 5.99 0.27
C ILE A 117 -18.41 6.51 0.63
N ASN A 118 -19.40 6.21 -0.22
CA ASN A 118 -20.70 6.86 -0.10
C ASN A 118 -21.71 6.09 0.77
N TYR A 119 -21.46 4.81 1.04
CA TYR A 119 -22.42 3.97 1.77
C TYR A 119 -21.78 3.21 2.95
N LEU A 120 -20.74 2.41 2.72
CA LEU A 120 -20.17 1.58 3.77
C LEU A 120 -19.48 2.42 4.86
N MET A 121 -18.65 3.38 4.48
CA MET A 121 -17.95 4.24 5.44
C MET A 121 -18.92 5.05 6.32
N PRO A 122 -19.96 5.72 5.78
CA PRO A 122 -21.00 6.37 6.59
C PRO A 122 -21.78 5.39 7.47
N ALA A 123 -22.06 4.18 7.01
CA ALA A 123 -22.74 3.16 7.81
C ALA A 123 -21.89 2.73 9.01
N LEU A 124 -20.61 2.46 8.81
CA LEU A 124 -19.67 2.14 9.89
C LEU A 124 -19.48 3.31 10.87
N ALA A 125 -19.50 4.55 10.38
CA ALA A 125 -19.39 5.74 11.23
C ALA A 125 -20.61 5.92 12.16
N LYS A 126 -21.80 5.47 11.74
CA LYS A 126 -23.00 5.47 12.60
C LYS A 126 -22.92 4.43 13.73
N GLY A 127 -22.14 3.36 13.57
CA GLY A 127 -21.99 2.30 14.56
C GLY A 127 -23.36 1.72 14.99
N GLY A 128 -23.63 1.68 16.28
CA GLY A 128 -24.91 1.18 16.83
C GLY A 128 -26.13 2.07 16.57
N PHE A 129 -25.96 3.25 15.98
CA PHE A 129 -27.06 4.17 15.62
C PHE A 129 -27.54 4.02 14.16
N ILE A 130 -27.01 3.07 13.41
CA ILE A 130 -27.57 2.72 12.10
C ILE A 130 -28.92 2.00 12.31
N ASN A 131 -29.95 2.34 11.50
CA ASN A 131 -31.18 1.58 11.56
C ASN A 131 -31.01 0.18 10.95
N GLU A 132 -31.83 -0.78 11.39
CA GLU A 132 -31.66 -2.19 11.02
C GLU A 132 -31.86 -2.43 9.51
N ASN A 133 -32.81 -1.75 8.87
CA ASN A 133 -33.04 -1.90 7.43
C ASN A 133 -31.86 -1.40 6.61
N ASP A 134 -31.27 -0.26 6.99
CA ASP A 134 -30.06 0.24 6.34
C ASP A 134 -28.89 -0.74 6.54
N LYS A 135 -28.71 -1.25 7.77
CA LYS A 135 -27.66 -2.23 8.10
C LYS A 135 -27.77 -3.47 7.24
N ILE A 136 -28.98 -4.01 7.08
CA ILE A 136 -29.24 -5.18 6.22
C ILE A 136 -28.93 -4.87 4.77
N SER A 137 -29.40 -3.74 4.24
CA SER A 137 -29.13 -3.33 2.86
C SER A 137 -27.65 -3.12 2.57
N ILE A 138 -26.91 -2.50 3.50
CA ILE A 138 -25.47 -2.34 3.41
C ILE A 138 -24.77 -3.70 3.44
N ALA A 139 -25.19 -4.62 4.32
CA ALA A 139 -24.61 -5.95 4.39
C ALA A 139 -24.84 -6.78 3.12
N GLU A 140 -25.99 -6.63 2.45
CA GLU A 140 -26.27 -7.26 1.15
C GLU A 140 -25.32 -6.78 0.07
N LYS A 141 -25.14 -5.46 -0.04
CA LYS A 141 -24.24 -4.89 -1.04
C LYS A 141 -22.78 -5.17 -0.71
N TYR A 142 -22.41 -5.21 0.57
CA TYR A 142 -21.08 -5.63 0.99
C TYR A 142 -20.80 -7.10 0.62
N SER A 143 -21.78 -8.00 0.87
CA SER A 143 -21.70 -9.40 0.46
C SER A 143 -21.50 -9.53 -1.05
N PHE A 144 -22.26 -8.79 -1.83
CA PHE A 144 -22.17 -8.76 -3.30
C PHE A 144 -20.78 -8.39 -3.80
N PHE A 145 -20.12 -7.38 -3.20
CA PHE A 145 -18.77 -6.97 -3.60
C PHE A 145 -17.65 -7.83 -2.99
N SER A 146 -17.84 -8.38 -1.79
CA SER A 146 -16.75 -9.09 -1.09
C SER A 146 -16.73 -10.60 -1.28
N GLY A 147 -17.82 -11.18 -1.80
CA GLY A 147 -18.01 -12.63 -1.85
C GLY A 147 -18.20 -13.31 -0.48
N LEU A 148 -18.29 -12.51 0.60
CA LEU A 148 -18.55 -13.02 1.94
C LEU A 148 -20.05 -13.25 2.17
N ASP A 149 -20.37 -14.19 3.07
CA ASP A 149 -21.75 -14.45 3.49
C ASP A 149 -22.34 -13.26 4.23
N LYS A 150 -23.57 -12.81 3.86
CA LYS A 150 -24.27 -11.70 4.50
C LYS A 150 -24.38 -11.86 6.01
N LYS A 151 -24.69 -13.08 6.49
CA LYS A 151 -24.81 -13.35 7.93
C LYS A 151 -23.47 -13.17 8.64
N PHE A 152 -22.37 -13.52 7.98
CA PHE A 152 -21.03 -13.30 8.52
C PHE A 152 -20.75 -11.80 8.67
N ILE A 153 -21.10 -10.99 7.67
CA ILE A 153 -20.95 -9.52 7.70
C ILE A 153 -21.79 -8.90 8.81
N LEU A 154 -23.06 -9.31 8.94
CA LEU A 154 -23.96 -8.84 10.00
C LEU A 154 -23.46 -9.22 11.40
N ASN A 155 -22.95 -10.45 11.57
CA ASN A 155 -22.38 -10.91 12.84
C ASN A 155 -21.10 -10.14 13.22
N ASN A 156 -20.44 -9.51 12.28
CA ASN A 156 -19.30 -8.61 12.51
C ASN A 156 -19.71 -7.12 12.50
N ASN A 157 -21.00 -6.80 12.56
CA ASN A 157 -21.52 -5.43 12.57
C ASN A 157 -20.99 -4.55 11.42
N LEU A 158 -20.87 -5.11 10.23
CA LEU A 158 -20.29 -4.52 9.01
C LEU A 158 -18.77 -4.27 9.10
N ASP A 159 -18.15 -4.45 10.25
CA ASP A 159 -16.71 -4.28 10.47
C ASP A 159 -15.99 -5.63 10.32
N VAL A 160 -15.54 -5.94 9.09
CA VAL A 160 -14.81 -7.17 8.79
C VAL A 160 -13.33 -6.84 8.66
N PRO A 161 -12.49 -7.16 9.65
CA PRO A 161 -11.05 -6.98 9.56
C PRO A 161 -10.43 -7.88 8.50
N SER A 162 -9.28 -7.46 7.93
CA SER A 162 -8.63 -8.20 6.84
C SER A 162 -8.23 -9.64 7.20
N ASN A 163 -7.80 -9.89 8.45
CA ASN A 163 -7.49 -11.24 8.90
C ASN A 163 -8.73 -12.16 8.91
N TYR A 164 -9.92 -11.61 9.19
CA TYR A 164 -11.18 -12.35 9.09
C TYR A 164 -11.51 -12.68 7.64
N PHE A 165 -11.35 -11.71 6.74
CA PHE A 165 -11.53 -11.90 5.32
C PHE A 165 -10.60 -12.99 4.75
N TRP A 166 -9.31 -12.95 5.09
CA TRP A 166 -8.34 -13.96 4.61
C TRP A 166 -8.71 -15.38 5.05
N LYS A 167 -9.36 -15.50 6.18
CA LYS A 167 -9.78 -16.80 6.74
C LYS A 167 -11.14 -17.27 6.20
N GLU A 168 -12.06 -16.33 5.91
CA GLU A 168 -13.45 -16.65 5.61
C GLU A 168 -13.73 -16.84 4.11
N LEU A 169 -13.07 -16.08 3.21
CA LEU A 169 -13.40 -16.05 1.79
C LEU A 169 -13.47 -17.43 1.14
N LEU A 170 -12.47 -18.28 1.37
CA LEU A 170 -12.38 -19.61 0.77
C LEU A 170 -12.73 -20.75 1.74
N LYS A 171 -13.28 -20.44 2.91
CA LYS A 171 -13.63 -21.42 3.93
C LYS A 171 -14.60 -22.49 3.43
N LYS A 172 -15.66 -22.08 2.73
CA LYS A 172 -16.64 -22.98 2.09
C LYS A 172 -16.16 -23.52 0.72
N ARG A 173 -15.02 -23.04 0.22
CA ARG A 173 -14.42 -23.37 -1.08
C ARG A 173 -13.12 -24.14 -0.93
N GLY A 174 -13.14 -25.21 -0.12
CA GLY A 174 -11.98 -26.07 0.12
C GLY A 174 -11.24 -25.81 1.43
N GLY A 175 -11.72 -24.90 2.29
CA GLY A 175 -11.13 -24.62 3.62
C GLY A 175 -9.78 -23.91 3.56
N TYR A 176 -9.51 -23.18 2.49
CA TYR A 176 -8.25 -22.46 2.30
C TYR A 176 -8.24 -21.14 3.07
N THR A 177 -7.05 -20.77 3.53
CA THR A 177 -6.67 -19.42 3.99
C THR A 177 -5.88 -18.75 2.88
N ILE A 178 -6.08 -17.46 2.66
CA ILE A 178 -5.38 -16.68 1.63
C ILE A 178 -4.26 -15.82 2.23
N GLY A 179 -3.30 -15.41 1.39
CA GLY A 179 -2.15 -14.63 1.80
C GLY A 179 -2.50 -13.16 2.14
N ARG A 180 -1.68 -12.56 3.01
CA ARG A 180 -1.77 -11.14 3.38
C ARG A 180 -1.05 -10.24 2.39
N LEU A 181 0.21 -10.55 2.07
CA LEU A 181 1.02 -9.75 1.14
C LEU A 181 0.61 -10.00 -0.33
N ASP A 182 0.04 -11.15 -0.60
CA ASP A 182 -0.53 -11.48 -1.91
C ASP A 182 -1.68 -12.47 -1.73
N SER A 183 -2.90 -11.95 -1.79
CA SER A 183 -4.10 -12.75 -1.55
C SER A 183 -4.44 -13.76 -2.65
N ARG A 184 -3.66 -13.82 -3.74
CA ARG A 184 -3.75 -14.91 -4.74
C ARG A 184 -3.20 -16.22 -4.19
N TYR A 185 -2.25 -16.17 -3.26
CA TYR A 185 -1.71 -17.35 -2.58
C TYR A 185 -2.74 -17.91 -1.61
N ARG A 186 -2.83 -19.24 -1.57
CA ARG A 186 -3.71 -19.98 -0.66
C ARG A 186 -2.96 -21.12 0.00
N GLY A 187 -3.31 -21.40 1.23
CA GLY A 187 -2.72 -22.47 2.02
C GLY A 187 -3.69 -23.00 3.05
N PHE A 188 -3.20 -23.86 3.93
CA PHE A 188 -4.00 -24.50 4.95
C PHE A 188 -3.52 -24.11 6.34
N ASP A 189 -4.47 -23.81 7.21
CA ASP A 189 -4.28 -23.73 8.64
C ASP A 189 -4.66 -25.06 9.28
N LYS A 190 -4.19 -25.33 10.48
CA LYS A 190 -4.56 -26.51 11.26
C LYS A 190 -6.08 -26.63 11.45
N LYS A 191 -6.77 -25.49 11.56
CA LYS A 191 -8.22 -25.43 11.70
C LYS A 191 -8.82 -24.53 10.64
N VAL A 192 -9.87 -24.98 9.98
CA VAL A 192 -10.67 -24.14 9.08
C VAL A 192 -11.41 -23.05 9.85
N ALA A 193 -11.83 -23.33 11.08
CA ALA A 193 -12.47 -22.37 11.98
C ALA A 193 -11.45 -21.35 12.53
N GLY A 194 -11.97 -20.22 12.98
CA GLY A 194 -11.18 -19.13 13.54
C GLY A 194 -11.19 -17.89 12.65
N SER A 195 -10.57 -16.85 13.14
CA SER A 195 -10.57 -15.52 12.51
C SER A 195 -9.17 -15.03 12.11
N THR A 196 -8.14 -15.75 12.51
CA THR A 196 -6.74 -15.35 12.26
C THR A 196 -5.99 -16.48 11.57
N PRO A 197 -5.33 -16.21 10.43
CA PRO A 197 -4.40 -17.15 9.81
C PRO A 197 -3.27 -17.55 10.77
N GLU A 198 -2.89 -18.81 10.77
CA GLU A 198 -1.76 -19.32 11.57
C GLU A 198 -0.42 -18.85 11.00
N ASN A 199 -0.35 -18.66 9.67
CA ASN A 199 0.86 -18.34 8.95
C ASN A 199 0.63 -17.29 7.88
N ASN A 200 1.71 -16.63 7.45
CA ASN A 200 1.71 -15.86 6.23
C ASN A 200 1.94 -16.81 5.05
N ILE A 201 0.88 -17.15 4.35
CA ILE A 201 0.85 -18.22 3.33
C ILE A 201 1.87 -17.95 2.21
N GLU A 202 1.94 -16.73 1.72
CA GLU A 202 2.86 -16.33 0.67
C GLU A 202 4.33 -16.41 1.12
N LEU A 203 4.64 -16.05 2.37
CA LEU A 203 6.00 -16.13 2.90
C LEU A 203 6.51 -17.56 3.00
N ASN A 204 5.62 -18.52 3.28
CA ASN A 204 5.98 -19.94 3.25
C ASN A 204 6.43 -20.36 1.83
N SER A 205 5.83 -19.76 0.79
CA SER A 205 6.22 -20.00 -0.60
C SER A 205 7.49 -19.28 -1.03
N TRP A 206 7.85 -18.17 -0.38
CA TRP A 206 8.99 -17.32 -0.82
C TRP A 206 10.27 -17.52 -0.03
N ASN A 207 10.17 -17.73 1.30
CA ASN A 207 11.34 -17.72 2.18
C ASN A 207 12.36 -18.81 1.87
N HIS A 208 11.92 -19.98 1.38
CA HIS A 208 12.82 -21.06 1.00
C HIS A 208 13.69 -20.72 -0.23
N SER A 209 13.26 -19.78 -1.07
CA SER A 209 14.03 -19.27 -2.21
C SER A 209 14.84 -18.03 -1.84
N PHE A 210 14.23 -17.08 -1.13
CA PHE A 210 14.88 -15.80 -0.81
C PHE A 210 16.00 -15.94 0.23
N THR A 211 15.84 -16.82 1.22
CA THR A 211 16.86 -16.99 2.26
C THR A 211 18.20 -17.49 1.72
N PRO A 212 18.27 -18.56 0.91
CA PRO A 212 19.53 -18.94 0.30
C PRO A 212 20.05 -17.89 -0.70
N ALA A 213 19.17 -17.28 -1.48
CA ALA A 213 19.57 -16.28 -2.47
C ALA A 213 20.26 -15.06 -1.83
N ILE A 214 19.70 -14.49 -0.75
CA ILE A 214 20.32 -13.34 -0.07
C ILE A 214 21.66 -13.71 0.57
N ASN A 215 21.76 -14.90 1.17
CA ASN A 215 23.02 -15.35 1.75
C ASN A 215 24.09 -15.57 0.67
N TYR A 216 23.74 -16.14 -0.47
CA TYR A 216 24.63 -16.28 -1.62
C TYR A 216 25.11 -14.91 -2.12
N TYR A 217 24.15 -13.99 -2.35
CA TYR A 217 24.43 -12.65 -2.88
C TYR A 217 25.38 -11.86 -1.97
N LEU A 218 25.09 -11.83 -0.67
CA LEU A 218 25.96 -11.12 0.29
C LEU A 218 27.37 -11.68 0.31
N ARG A 219 27.53 -13.00 0.31
CA ARG A 219 28.82 -13.64 0.46
C ARG A 219 29.65 -13.67 -0.83
N ASN A 220 29.00 -13.95 -1.97
CA ASN A 220 29.70 -14.21 -3.23
C ASN A 220 29.75 -12.99 -4.13
N GLU A 221 28.66 -12.21 -4.22
CA GLU A 221 28.61 -11.03 -5.10
C GLU A 221 29.13 -9.77 -4.39
N LEU A 222 28.72 -9.56 -3.13
CA LEU A 222 29.16 -8.39 -2.36
C LEU A 222 30.40 -8.64 -1.49
N ASN A 223 30.92 -9.87 -1.48
CA ASN A 223 32.07 -10.29 -0.69
C ASN A 223 31.95 -9.95 0.82
N PHE A 224 30.72 -9.88 1.33
CA PHE A 224 30.42 -9.65 2.75
C PHE A 224 30.36 -10.98 3.48
N LYS A 225 31.53 -11.46 3.96
CA LYS A 225 31.68 -12.76 4.64
C LYS A 225 31.53 -12.58 6.15
N THR A 226 30.44 -13.13 6.70
CA THR A 226 30.17 -13.11 8.13
C THR A 226 29.41 -14.37 8.54
N ASP A 227 29.54 -14.78 9.81
CA ASP A 227 28.76 -15.87 10.41
C ASP A 227 27.49 -15.34 11.11
N LEU A 228 27.25 -14.03 11.08
CA LEU A 228 26.02 -13.44 11.59
C LEU A 228 24.83 -13.91 10.75
N LYS A 229 23.76 -14.30 11.45
CA LYS A 229 22.52 -14.69 10.82
C LYS A 229 21.87 -13.47 10.14
N TYR A 230 21.49 -13.61 8.87
CA TYR A 230 20.65 -12.63 8.20
C TYR A 230 19.19 -12.82 8.66
N TYR A 231 18.62 -11.79 9.30
CA TYR A 231 17.23 -11.78 9.72
C TYR A 231 16.39 -11.05 8.67
N VAL A 232 15.53 -11.76 7.98
CA VAL A 232 14.58 -11.16 7.02
C VAL A 232 13.67 -10.15 7.72
N PHE A 233 13.21 -10.50 8.93
CA PHE A 233 12.47 -9.61 9.82
C PHE A 233 13.31 -9.41 11.09
N GLY A 234 14.20 -8.43 11.04
CA GLY A 234 15.06 -8.10 12.18
C GLY A 234 14.30 -7.44 13.33
N PRO A 235 14.81 -7.51 14.56
CA PRO A 235 14.24 -6.80 15.70
C PRO A 235 14.49 -5.30 15.56
N VAL A 236 13.44 -4.54 15.24
CA VAL A 236 13.49 -3.07 15.13
C VAL A 236 12.71 -2.37 16.26
N ASN A 237 12.51 -3.07 17.37
CA ASN A 237 11.80 -2.54 18.54
C ASN A 237 12.78 -2.14 19.66
N PRO A 238 12.46 -1.07 20.43
CA PRO A 238 11.31 -0.19 20.24
C PRO A 238 11.49 0.73 19.04
N TRP A 239 10.39 0.95 18.27
CA TRP A 239 10.35 1.86 17.13
C TRP A 239 9.69 3.18 17.55
N ASP A 240 10.43 4.29 17.46
CA ASP A 240 9.92 5.61 17.78
C ASP A 240 9.08 6.17 16.62
N ARG A 241 7.83 6.50 16.94
CA ARG A 241 6.86 7.13 16.03
C ARG A 241 6.45 8.54 16.47
N GLN A 242 7.11 9.09 17.48
CA GLN A 242 6.77 10.41 17.98
C GLN A 242 7.07 11.48 16.93
N ASN A 243 6.12 12.43 16.79
CA ASN A 243 6.23 13.55 15.86
C ASN A 243 6.47 13.13 14.40
N ASP A 244 6.07 11.92 14.01
CA ASP A 244 6.10 11.53 12.62
C ASP A 244 4.90 12.17 11.90
N ASN A 245 5.17 12.95 10.88
CA ASN A 245 4.19 13.72 10.15
C ASN A 245 4.43 13.64 8.64
N THR A 246 4.77 12.45 8.17
CA THR A 246 5.27 12.23 6.82
C THR A 246 4.29 12.63 5.71
N ARG A 247 2.97 12.46 5.93
CA ARG A 247 1.94 13.00 5.03
C ARG A 247 2.02 14.52 4.89
N ASP A 248 2.08 15.22 6.03
CA ASP A 248 2.17 16.68 6.03
C ASP A 248 3.50 17.16 5.48
N ASN A 249 4.57 16.40 5.68
CA ASN A 249 5.86 16.65 5.05
C ASN A 249 5.77 16.61 3.53
N LEU A 250 5.16 15.58 2.95
CA LEU A 250 4.93 15.50 1.50
C LEU A 250 4.07 16.65 1.01
N ARG A 251 2.96 16.95 1.72
CA ARG A 251 2.10 18.10 1.39
C ARG A 251 2.89 19.42 1.36
N LYS A 252 3.71 19.68 2.38
CA LYS A 252 4.56 20.88 2.46
C LYS A 252 5.57 20.93 1.33
N ALA A 253 6.24 19.80 1.06
CA ALA A 253 7.19 19.72 -0.05
C ALA A 253 6.52 20.05 -1.39
N MET A 254 5.34 19.48 -1.66
CA MET A 254 4.57 19.72 -2.88
C MET A 254 4.03 21.16 -2.96
N ALA A 255 3.61 21.76 -1.85
CA ALA A 255 3.13 23.14 -1.81
C ALA A 255 4.25 24.14 -2.11
N GLN A 256 5.47 23.86 -1.67
CA GLN A 256 6.63 24.71 -1.89
C GLN A 256 7.35 24.43 -3.21
N ASN A 257 7.15 23.24 -3.78
CA ASN A 257 7.76 22.80 -5.04
C ASN A 257 6.68 22.45 -6.06
N PRO A 258 6.31 23.39 -6.96
CA PRO A 258 5.25 23.17 -7.93
C PRO A 258 5.59 22.09 -8.99
N PHE A 259 6.85 21.71 -9.10
CA PHE A 259 7.32 20.70 -10.03
C PHE A 259 7.28 19.28 -9.45
N LEU A 260 7.17 19.14 -8.12
CA LEU A 260 7.14 17.82 -7.47
C LEU A 260 5.87 17.07 -7.82
N LYS A 261 6.05 15.88 -8.41
CA LYS A 261 4.99 14.95 -8.76
C LYS A 261 5.12 13.66 -7.97
N VAL A 262 4.03 12.94 -7.82
CA VAL A 262 3.96 11.70 -7.03
C VAL A 262 3.35 10.60 -7.88
N LEU A 263 4.03 9.46 -7.98
CA LEU A 263 3.52 8.22 -8.58
C LEU A 263 3.27 7.20 -7.47
N ILE A 264 2.08 6.63 -7.45
CA ILE A 264 1.70 5.53 -6.58
C ILE A 264 1.49 4.28 -7.43
N GLN A 265 2.19 3.21 -7.07
CA GLN A 265 2.07 1.90 -7.70
C GLN A 265 1.63 0.89 -6.65
N SER A 266 0.55 0.15 -6.89
CA SER A 266 -0.02 -0.80 -5.92
C SER A 266 -0.53 -2.05 -6.60
N GLY A 267 -0.40 -3.20 -5.94
CA GLY A 267 -1.03 -4.44 -6.37
C GLY A 267 -2.50 -4.51 -5.92
N TYR A 268 -3.40 -4.98 -6.78
CA TYR A 268 -4.83 -5.16 -6.43
C TYR A 268 -5.03 -6.19 -5.32
N TYR A 269 -4.11 -7.16 -5.20
CA TYR A 269 -4.20 -8.29 -4.27
C TYR A 269 -3.34 -8.12 -3.01
N ASP A 270 -2.86 -6.90 -2.77
CA ASP A 270 -2.10 -6.52 -1.57
C ASP A 270 -3.04 -6.25 -0.40
N GLY A 271 -3.10 -7.16 0.57
CA GLY A 271 -3.88 -7.00 1.79
C GLY A 271 -3.11 -6.34 2.94
N ALA A 272 -1.83 -6.04 2.77
CA ALA A 272 -1.02 -5.36 3.76
C ALA A 272 -1.10 -3.83 3.65
N THR A 273 -1.05 -3.32 2.41
CA THR A 273 -1.10 -1.89 2.07
C THR A 273 -1.92 -1.73 0.80
N ASN A 274 -3.24 -1.96 0.92
CA ASN A 274 -4.08 -2.07 -0.26
C ASN A 274 -4.14 -0.77 -1.08
N TYR A 275 -4.35 -0.94 -2.38
CA TYR A 275 -4.31 0.14 -3.36
C TYR A 275 -5.28 1.29 -3.05
N PHE A 276 -6.47 0.97 -2.50
CA PHE A 276 -7.48 1.98 -2.24
C PHE A 276 -7.15 2.81 -0.99
N GLN A 277 -6.51 2.20 0.01
CA GLN A 277 -5.96 2.94 1.15
C GLN A 277 -4.88 3.94 0.69
N ALA A 278 -3.99 3.53 -0.22
CA ALA A 278 -2.97 4.42 -0.78
C ALA A 278 -3.62 5.59 -1.55
N LYS A 279 -4.64 5.32 -2.36
CA LYS A 279 -5.42 6.32 -3.10
C LYS A 279 -6.11 7.30 -2.15
N TYR A 280 -6.81 6.80 -1.13
CA TYR A 280 -7.45 7.60 -0.10
C TYR A 280 -6.45 8.48 0.67
N THR A 281 -5.30 7.95 1.03
CA THR A 281 -4.24 8.73 1.69
C THR A 281 -3.85 9.96 0.86
N MET A 282 -3.67 9.80 -0.45
CA MET A 282 -3.32 10.93 -1.32
C MET A 282 -4.44 11.97 -1.43
N TRP A 283 -5.71 11.53 -1.42
CA TRP A 283 -6.84 12.47 -1.37
C TRP A 283 -6.84 13.30 -0.08
N GLN A 284 -6.43 12.70 1.05
CA GLN A 284 -6.37 13.39 2.34
C GLN A 284 -5.12 14.29 2.51
N ILE A 285 -4.10 14.11 1.68
CA ILE A 285 -2.91 14.99 1.67
C ILE A 285 -3.28 16.39 1.16
N ASP A 286 -4.14 16.47 0.15
CA ASP A 286 -4.60 17.73 -0.42
C ASP A 286 -6.12 17.87 -0.44
N PRO A 287 -6.76 18.16 0.70
CA PRO A 287 -8.22 18.36 0.75
C PRO A 287 -8.71 19.53 -0.11
N SER A 288 -7.82 20.46 -0.46
CA SER A 288 -8.17 21.60 -1.35
C SER A 288 -8.29 21.23 -2.82
N GLY A 289 -7.75 20.06 -3.22
CA GLY A 289 -7.70 19.58 -4.60
C GLY A 289 -6.79 20.36 -5.54
N ARG A 290 -5.99 21.31 -5.03
CA ARG A 290 -5.11 22.16 -5.85
C ARG A 290 -3.92 21.40 -6.44
N MET A 291 -3.54 20.29 -5.82
CA MET A 291 -2.42 19.46 -6.24
C MET A 291 -2.83 18.15 -6.90
N LYS A 292 -4.15 17.93 -7.11
CA LYS A 292 -4.69 16.64 -7.58
C LYS A 292 -4.04 16.15 -8.89
N ASP A 293 -3.72 17.06 -9.80
CA ASP A 293 -3.15 16.75 -11.11
C ASP A 293 -1.67 16.34 -11.04
N ARG A 294 -1.07 16.35 -9.85
CA ARG A 294 0.31 15.94 -9.60
C ARG A 294 0.42 14.55 -8.98
N PHE A 295 -0.71 13.88 -8.70
CA PHE A 295 -0.76 12.50 -8.23
C PHE A 295 -1.13 11.56 -9.38
N TYR A 296 -0.35 10.52 -9.56
CA TYR A 296 -0.54 9.46 -10.56
C TYR A 296 -0.74 8.14 -9.84
N PHE A 297 -1.74 7.36 -10.26
CA PHE A 297 -2.09 6.08 -9.62
C PHE A 297 -2.07 4.98 -10.66
N ASN A 298 -1.25 3.97 -10.44
CA ASN A 298 -1.20 2.78 -11.26
C ASN A 298 -1.40 1.54 -10.37
N ALA A 299 -2.23 0.62 -10.83
CA ALA A 299 -2.47 -0.62 -10.14
C ALA A 299 -2.20 -1.83 -11.05
N TYR A 300 -1.85 -2.96 -10.44
CA TYR A 300 -1.32 -4.15 -11.10
C TYR A 300 -2.01 -5.41 -10.60
N GLU A 301 -2.06 -6.45 -11.43
CA GLU A 301 -2.63 -7.75 -11.09
C GLU A 301 -1.68 -8.61 -10.23
N SER A 302 -1.19 -8.02 -9.15
CA SER A 302 -0.24 -8.63 -8.22
C SER A 302 -0.50 -8.18 -6.78
N GLY A 303 0.25 -8.74 -5.85
CA GLY A 303 0.23 -8.36 -4.44
C GLY A 303 1.23 -7.26 -4.10
N HIS A 304 1.72 -7.28 -2.86
CA HIS A 304 2.62 -6.28 -2.28
C HIS A 304 3.92 -6.08 -3.06
N MET A 305 4.54 -7.17 -3.48
CA MET A 305 5.74 -7.19 -4.30
C MET A 305 5.37 -7.44 -5.77
N MET A 306 4.85 -6.42 -6.45
CA MET A 306 4.32 -6.54 -7.81
C MET A 306 5.36 -7.01 -8.83
N TYR A 307 6.63 -6.75 -8.58
CA TYR A 307 7.76 -7.15 -9.44
C TYR A 307 8.04 -8.66 -9.44
N LEU A 308 7.37 -9.46 -8.59
CA LEU A 308 7.44 -10.92 -8.66
C LEU A 308 6.65 -11.50 -9.84
N ARG A 309 5.76 -10.72 -10.45
CA ARG A 309 5.09 -11.07 -11.70
C ARG A 309 5.78 -10.34 -12.85
N ALA A 310 6.32 -11.09 -13.83
CA ALA A 310 7.16 -10.53 -14.90
C ALA A 310 6.44 -9.45 -15.74
N GLU A 311 5.15 -9.65 -16.03
CA GLU A 311 4.33 -8.70 -16.78
C GLU A 311 4.14 -7.38 -16.01
N ASP A 312 3.91 -7.47 -14.69
CA ASP A 312 3.74 -6.28 -13.86
C ASP A 312 5.06 -5.58 -13.59
N LEU A 313 6.18 -6.31 -13.50
CA LEU A 313 7.51 -5.71 -13.46
C LEU A 313 7.78 -4.88 -14.73
N ALA A 314 7.49 -5.43 -15.90
CA ALA A 314 7.66 -4.71 -17.16
C ALA A 314 6.78 -3.47 -17.24
N LYS A 315 5.48 -3.62 -16.92
CA LYS A 315 4.50 -2.52 -16.91
C LYS A 315 4.88 -1.43 -15.90
N SER A 316 5.27 -1.82 -14.68
CA SER A 316 5.70 -0.89 -13.63
C SER A 316 6.92 -0.07 -14.07
N ASN A 317 7.92 -0.70 -14.68
CA ASN A 317 9.08 -0.01 -15.21
C ASN A 317 8.72 0.99 -16.32
N ASP A 318 7.82 0.63 -17.23
CA ASP A 318 7.35 1.54 -18.28
C ASP A 318 6.57 2.73 -17.71
N ASP A 319 5.76 2.50 -16.70
CA ASP A 319 5.02 3.55 -16.00
C ASP A 319 5.99 4.51 -15.26
N ILE A 320 7.05 4.00 -14.65
CA ILE A 320 8.12 4.82 -14.06
C ILE A 320 8.83 5.66 -15.13
N ARG A 321 9.19 5.08 -16.29
CA ARG A 321 9.81 5.82 -17.41
C ARG A 321 8.90 6.95 -17.91
N LYS A 322 7.62 6.67 -18.09
CA LYS A 322 6.61 7.67 -18.47
C LYS A 322 6.51 8.78 -17.42
N PHE A 323 6.44 8.40 -16.13
CA PHE A 323 6.37 9.35 -15.02
C PHE A 323 7.61 10.27 -15.00
N ILE A 324 8.81 9.72 -15.12
CA ILE A 324 10.05 10.51 -15.20
C ILE A 324 9.99 11.47 -16.38
N SER A 325 9.61 11.01 -17.56
CA SER A 325 9.50 11.86 -18.75
C SER A 325 8.51 13.01 -18.58
N HIS A 326 7.37 12.78 -17.89
CA HIS A 326 6.35 13.80 -17.63
C HIS A 326 6.72 14.76 -16.49
N SER A 327 7.58 14.36 -15.58
CA SER A 327 8.00 15.19 -14.46
C SER A 327 9.20 16.08 -14.75
N LEU A 328 9.87 15.88 -15.87
CA LEU A 328 10.92 16.80 -16.33
C LEU A 328 10.30 18.07 -16.92
N THR A 329 10.69 19.21 -16.39
CA THR A 329 10.08 20.51 -16.70
C THR A 329 10.41 21.05 -18.11
N LYS A 330 11.50 20.57 -18.71
CA LYS A 330 11.98 20.99 -20.04
C LYS A 330 11.98 22.53 -20.23
N GLY A 331 12.35 23.28 -19.20
CA GLY A 331 12.41 24.74 -19.23
C GLY A 331 11.05 25.46 -19.13
N LYS A 332 9.95 24.76 -18.87
CA LYS A 332 8.65 25.40 -18.68
C LYS A 332 8.58 26.10 -17.31
N PRO A 333 7.98 27.31 -17.24
CA PRO A 333 7.78 27.99 -15.97
C PRO A 333 6.85 27.21 -15.04
N ALA A 334 7.01 27.39 -13.74
CA ALA A 334 6.12 26.82 -12.75
C ALA A 334 4.70 27.41 -12.85
N LYS A 335 3.70 26.57 -12.65
CA LYS A 335 2.32 27.00 -12.41
C LYS A 335 2.05 26.86 -10.92
N TYR A 336 1.76 27.96 -10.26
CA TYR A 336 1.41 28.03 -8.84
C TYR A 336 -0.11 27.98 -8.65
#